data_fd6f3651f5ef04add3cc1c622a794a08
#
_entry.id   fd6f3651f5ef04add3cc1c622a794a08
#
_cell.length_a   1.000
_cell.length_b   1.000
_cell.length_c   1.000
_cell.angle_alpha   90.00
_cell.angle_beta   90.00
_cell.angle_gamma   90.00
#
_symmetry.space_group_name_H-M   'P 1'
#
loop_
_entity.id
_entity.type
_entity.pdbx_description
1 polymer ?
#
loop_
_entity_poly.entity_id
_entity_poly.type
_entity_poly.pdbx_seq_one_letter_code
_entity_poly.pdbx_strand_id
1 'polypeptide(L)'
;TTSVGKLAGKLKDEGRKVLIAAADTFRAAAGDQLAEWASRADVPMIGGKEGADPASVVFDAVNAAKARGVDVLLVDTAGMNRIIDKEFPNAHRENLIVLDGTTGQNALVQAREFGEVADLTGIILTKMDGTAKGGIAVAIQSELKVPVKYIGVGESIEDLQKFNSDE
;
A
#
# COMPACT_ATOMS: atom_id res chain seq x y z
N THR A 1 -5.72 2.97 2.03
CA THR A 1 -6.46 3.49 0.84
C THR A 1 -5.76 4.70 0.23
N THR A 2 -5.61 5.82 0.95
CA THR A 2 -4.92 7.04 0.42
C THR A 2 -3.50 6.75 -0.05
N SER A 3 -2.70 6.03 0.72
CA SER A 3 -1.33 5.68 0.36
C SER A 3 -1.24 4.78 -0.87
N VAL A 4 -2.23 3.91 -1.08
CA VAL A 4 -2.31 3.07 -2.29
C VAL A 4 -2.52 3.95 -3.52
N GLY A 5 -3.43 4.92 -3.46
CA GLY A 5 -3.68 5.86 -4.55
C GLY A 5 -2.45 6.72 -4.88
N LYS A 6 -1.77 7.25 -3.87
CA LYS A 6 -0.53 8.03 -4.05
C LYS A 6 0.60 7.18 -4.65
N LEU A 7 0.76 5.94 -4.16
CA LEU A 7 1.75 5.01 -4.71
C LEU A 7 1.46 4.64 -6.16
N ALA A 8 0.18 4.46 -6.49
CA ALA A 8 -0.25 4.19 -7.87
C ALA A 8 0.14 5.33 -8.82
N GLY A 9 -0.14 6.58 -8.44
CA GLY A 9 0.26 7.76 -9.20
C GLY A 9 1.76 7.82 -9.41
N LYS A 10 2.54 7.66 -8.34
CA LYS A 10 4.01 7.68 -8.39
C LYS A 10 4.58 6.62 -9.33
N LEU A 11 4.10 5.38 -9.23
CA LEU A 11 4.57 4.29 -10.10
C LEU A 11 4.18 4.53 -11.57
N LYS A 12 3.01 5.11 -11.83
CA LYS A 12 2.60 5.52 -13.17
C LYS A 12 3.52 6.60 -13.73
N ASP A 13 3.87 7.62 -12.93
CA ASP A 13 4.79 8.68 -13.33
C ASP A 13 6.20 8.14 -13.64
N GLU A 14 6.58 7.03 -12.99
CA GLU A 14 7.80 6.28 -13.31
C GLU A 14 7.67 5.42 -14.59
N GLY A 15 6.56 5.52 -15.32
CA GLY A 15 6.31 4.80 -16.58
C GLY A 15 5.79 3.38 -16.41
N ARG A 16 5.35 2.97 -15.21
CA ARG A 16 4.79 1.65 -14.95
C ARG A 16 3.33 1.57 -15.36
N LYS A 17 2.93 0.45 -15.92
CA LYS A 17 1.51 0.08 -16.09
C LYS A 17 0.98 -0.42 -14.75
N VAL A 18 0.10 0.35 -14.11
CA VAL A 18 -0.43 0.07 -12.77
C VAL A 18 -1.91 -0.30 -12.84
N LEU A 19 -2.31 -1.27 -12.04
CA LEU A 19 -3.70 -1.64 -11.78
C LEU A 19 -3.92 -1.67 -10.27
N ILE A 20 -5.07 -1.18 -9.80
CA ILE A 20 -5.46 -1.21 -8.40
C ILE A 20 -6.56 -2.25 -8.20
N ALA A 21 -6.44 -3.07 -7.14
CA ALA A 21 -7.48 -3.96 -6.65
C ALA A 21 -8.00 -3.42 -5.32
N ALA A 22 -9.28 -3.02 -5.27
CA ALA A 22 -9.96 -2.55 -4.06
C ALA A 22 -10.58 -3.73 -3.33
N ALA A 23 -9.77 -4.45 -2.55
CA ALA A 23 -10.16 -5.65 -1.82
C ALA A 23 -10.47 -5.40 -0.32
N ASP A 24 -10.40 -4.15 0.15
CA ASP A 24 -10.92 -3.76 1.46
C ASP A 24 -12.44 -3.52 1.35
N THR A 25 -13.19 -4.59 1.42
CA THR A 25 -14.65 -4.60 1.24
C THR A 25 -15.42 -4.50 2.56
N PHE A 26 -14.72 -4.48 3.70
CA PHE A 26 -15.33 -4.45 5.03
C PHE A 26 -15.52 -3.04 5.56
N ARG A 27 -14.65 -2.10 5.18
CA ARG A 27 -14.79 -0.71 5.61
C ARG A 27 -15.72 0.05 4.68
N ALA A 28 -16.79 0.61 5.26
CA ALA A 28 -17.69 1.49 4.51
C ALA A 28 -16.91 2.61 3.82
N ALA A 29 -17.27 2.93 2.60
CA ALA A 29 -16.68 3.97 1.75
C ALA A 29 -15.18 3.78 1.40
N ALA A 30 -14.52 2.68 1.78
CA ALA A 30 -13.12 2.45 1.40
C ALA A 30 -12.95 2.31 -0.12
N GLY A 31 -13.89 1.62 -0.77
CA GLY A 31 -13.92 1.47 -2.23
C GLY A 31 -14.11 2.81 -2.94
N ASP A 32 -15.04 3.64 -2.48
CA ASP A 32 -15.33 4.95 -3.08
C ASP A 32 -14.13 5.91 -2.91
N GLN A 33 -13.52 5.91 -1.73
CA GLN A 33 -12.33 6.72 -1.47
C GLN A 33 -11.16 6.29 -2.38
N LEU A 34 -10.96 4.99 -2.54
CA LEU A 34 -9.90 4.49 -3.42
C LEU A 34 -10.18 4.78 -4.89
N ALA A 35 -11.47 4.73 -5.30
CA ALA A 35 -11.90 5.10 -6.66
C ALA A 35 -11.59 6.56 -6.97
N GLU A 36 -11.79 7.46 -6.02
CA GLU A 36 -11.43 8.87 -6.18
C GLU A 36 -9.92 9.04 -6.39
N TRP A 37 -9.09 8.37 -5.58
CA TRP A 37 -7.63 8.40 -5.74
C TRP A 37 -7.17 7.77 -7.06
N ALA A 38 -7.77 6.63 -7.45
CA ALA A 38 -7.49 5.98 -8.73
C ALA A 38 -7.80 6.90 -9.92
N SER A 39 -8.93 7.61 -9.86
CA SER A 39 -9.31 8.62 -10.86
C SER A 39 -8.33 9.78 -10.91
N ARG A 40 -7.91 10.33 -9.77
CA ARG A 40 -6.92 11.42 -9.71
C ARG A 40 -5.56 10.99 -10.27
N ALA A 41 -5.15 9.75 -10.00
CA ALA A 41 -3.91 9.18 -10.53
C ALA A 41 -4.06 8.71 -11.99
N ASP A 42 -5.28 8.71 -12.53
CA ASP A 42 -5.61 8.13 -13.84
C ASP A 42 -5.08 6.69 -13.95
N VAL A 43 -5.39 5.86 -12.94
CA VAL A 43 -5.03 4.45 -12.84
C VAL A 43 -6.30 3.61 -12.80
N PRO A 44 -6.42 2.55 -13.61
CA PRO A 44 -7.59 1.67 -13.59
C PRO A 44 -7.69 0.92 -12.26
N MET A 45 -8.94 0.67 -11.82
CA MET A 45 -9.25 -0.03 -10.58
C MET A 45 -10.26 -1.16 -10.82
N ILE A 46 -10.10 -2.25 -10.07
CA ILE A 46 -11.04 -3.39 -10.02
C ILE A 46 -11.52 -3.56 -8.59
N GLY A 47 -12.82 -3.88 -8.43
CA GLY A 47 -13.46 -4.03 -7.12
C GLY A 47 -14.01 -2.71 -6.58
N GLY A 48 -14.07 -2.59 -5.26
CA GLY A 48 -14.58 -1.40 -4.57
C GLY A 48 -16.06 -1.46 -4.21
N LYS A 49 -16.76 -2.55 -4.55
CA LYS A 49 -18.14 -2.76 -4.13
C LYS A 49 -18.18 -3.24 -2.68
N GLU A 50 -18.91 -2.52 -1.83
CA GLU A 50 -19.11 -2.89 -0.44
C GLU A 50 -19.74 -4.28 -0.32
N GLY A 51 -19.22 -5.10 0.62
CA GLY A 51 -19.67 -6.46 0.86
C GLY A 51 -19.31 -7.48 -0.22
N ALA A 52 -18.52 -7.12 -1.22
CA ALA A 52 -17.97 -8.08 -2.17
C ALA A 52 -17.00 -9.04 -1.45
N ASP A 53 -16.87 -10.27 -1.97
CA ASP A 53 -15.85 -11.19 -1.47
C ASP A 53 -14.44 -10.69 -1.87
N PRO A 54 -13.58 -10.36 -0.88
CA PRO A 54 -12.23 -9.86 -1.16
C PRO A 54 -11.40 -10.81 -2.02
N ALA A 55 -11.60 -12.12 -1.84
CA ALA A 55 -10.91 -13.14 -2.62
C ALA A 55 -11.26 -13.08 -4.09
N SER A 56 -12.54 -12.90 -4.40
CA SER A 56 -13.01 -12.75 -5.78
C SER A 56 -12.46 -11.48 -6.42
N VAL A 57 -12.41 -10.37 -5.67
CA VAL A 57 -11.83 -9.10 -6.17
C VAL A 57 -10.36 -9.28 -6.53
N VAL A 58 -9.57 -9.92 -5.67
CA VAL A 58 -8.14 -10.17 -5.93
C VAL A 58 -7.98 -11.11 -7.14
N PHE A 59 -8.77 -12.16 -7.22
CA PHE A 59 -8.73 -13.11 -8.35
C PHE A 59 -9.03 -12.41 -9.69
N ASP A 60 -10.06 -11.59 -9.74
CA ASP A 60 -10.45 -10.84 -10.94
C ASP A 60 -9.36 -9.82 -11.32
N ALA A 61 -8.80 -9.11 -10.34
CA ALA A 61 -7.72 -8.16 -10.56
C ALA A 61 -6.45 -8.82 -11.11
N VAL A 62 -6.11 -9.98 -10.59
CA VAL A 62 -4.99 -10.80 -11.04
C VAL A 62 -5.16 -11.22 -12.51
N ASN A 63 -6.34 -11.72 -12.87
CA ASN A 63 -6.63 -12.10 -14.25
C ASN A 63 -6.61 -10.89 -15.20
N ALA A 64 -7.16 -9.77 -14.76
CA ALA A 64 -7.11 -8.53 -15.52
C ALA A 64 -5.67 -8.00 -15.68
N ALA A 65 -4.84 -8.09 -14.64
CA ALA A 65 -3.44 -7.68 -14.70
C ALA A 65 -2.66 -8.51 -15.72
N LYS A 66 -2.87 -9.83 -15.74
CA LYS A 66 -2.28 -10.74 -16.75
C LYS A 66 -2.74 -10.37 -18.17
N ALA A 67 -4.04 -10.24 -18.37
CA ALA A 67 -4.63 -9.98 -19.68
C ALA A 67 -4.20 -8.62 -20.26
N ARG A 68 -3.99 -7.62 -19.42
CA ARG A 68 -3.61 -6.26 -19.82
C ARG A 68 -2.10 -6.02 -19.87
N GLY A 69 -1.28 -6.99 -19.46
CA GLY A 69 0.17 -6.84 -19.38
C GLY A 69 0.57 -5.73 -18.40
N VAL A 70 0.01 -5.77 -17.18
CA VAL A 70 0.27 -4.79 -16.11
C VAL A 70 1.61 -5.08 -15.45
N ASP A 71 2.41 -4.05 -15.22
CA ASP A 71 3.71 -4.17 -14.55
C ASP A 71 3.57 -4.30 -13.02
N VAL A 72 2.58 -3.58 -12.44
CA VAL A 72 2.35 -3.53 -10.99
C VAL A 72 0.87 -3.64 -10.69
N LEU A 73 0.50 -4.61 -9.87
CA LEU A 73 -0.82 -4.73 -9.25
C LEU A 73 -0.72 -4.30 -7.79
N LEU A 74 -1.42 -3.23 -7.42
CA LEU A 74 -1.55 -2.77 -6.04
C LEU A 74 -2.85 -3.31 -5.45
N VAL A 75 -2.76 -4.02 -4.34
CA VAL A 75 -3.92 -4.61 -3.66
C VAL A 75 -4.13 -3.90 -2.33
N ASP A 76 -5.24 -3.16 -2.21
CA ASP A 76 -5.68 -2.58 -0.94
C ASP A 76 -6.52 -3.63 -0.19
N THR A 77 -5.93 -4.22 0.84
CA THR A 77 -6.56 -5.30 1.61
C THR A 77 -6.11 -5.31 3.06
N ALA A 78 -6.98 -5.77 3.94
CA ALA A 78 -6.70 -6.01 5.36
C ALA A 78 -6.18 -7.45 5.66
N GLY A 79 -5.55 -8.14 4.67
CA GLY A 79 -4.87 -9.41 4.96
C GLY A 79 -5.20 -10.61 4.07
N MET A 80 -4.83 -10.60 2.78
CA MET A 80 -5.12 -11.70 1.85
C MET A 80 -3.90 -12.22 1.08
N ASN A 81 -2.89 -12.71 1.79
CA ASN A 81 -1.65 -13.17 1.16
C ASN A 81 -1.79 -14.49 0.39
N ARG A 82 -2.66 -15.41 0.85
CA ARG A 82 -2.74 -16.79 0.33
C ARG A 82 -3.20 -16.93 -1.12
N ILE A 83 -4.05 -16.01 -1.61
CA ILE A 83 -4.56 -16.09 -2.98
C ILE A 83 -3.49 -15.67 -3.98
N ILE A 84 -2.74 -14.62 -3.65
CA ILE A 84 -1.67 -14.14 -4.51
C ILE A 84 -0.57 -15.19 -4.64
N ASP A 85 -0.23 -15.89 -3.55
CA ASP A 85 0.77 -16.97 -3.56
C ASP A 85 0.38 -18.13 -4.49
N LYS A 86 -0.89 -18.48 -4.48
CA LYS A 86 -1.41 -19.58 -5.30
C LYS A 86 -1.44 -19.22 -6.80
N GLU A 87 -1.90 -18.02 -7.12
CA GLU A 87 -2.12 -17.59 -8.49
C GLU A 87 -0.86 -17.04 -9.19
N PHE A 88 0.10 -16.56 -8.38
CA PHE A 88 1.37 -15.96 -8.85
C PHE A 88 2.58 -16.42 -8.03
N PRO A 89 2.95 -17.70 -8.08
CA PRO A 89 4.08 -18.20 -7.28
C PRO A 89 5.42 -17.57 -7.64
N ASN A 90 5.55 -16.97 -8.83
CA ASN A 90 6.79 -16.38 -9.34
C ASN A 90 6.76 -14.85 -9.38
N ALA A 91 5.69 -14.20 -8.89
CA ALA A 91 5.64 -12.74 -8.85
C ALA A 91 6.52 -12.19 -7.73
N HIS A 92 7.27 -11.13 -8.02
CA HIS A 92 7.89 -10.35 -6.96
C HIS A 92 6.79 -9.66 -6.15
N ARG A 93 6.69 -10.01 -4.86
CA ARG A 93 5.68 -9.46 -3.96
C ARG A 93 6.31 -8.63 -2.87
N GLU A 94 5.64 -7.53 -2.57
CA GLU A 94 5.94 -6.69 -1.43
C GLU A 94 4.71 -6.56 -0.54
N ASN A 95 4.89 -6.80 0.75
CA ASN A 95 3.89 -6.59 1.78
C ASN A 95 4.25 -5.30 2.53
N LEU A 96 3.52 -4.23 2.22
CA LEU A 96 3.76 -2.92 2.80
C LEU A 96 2.74 -2.62 3.89
N ILE A 97 3.21 -2.26 5.08
CA ILE A 97 2.36 -1.69 6.11
C ILE A 97 2.38 -0.16 6.04
N VAL A 98 1.21 0.46 6.20
CA VAL A 98 1.07 1.91 6.29
C VAL A 98 0.88 2.30 7.74
N LEU A 99 1.78 3.14 8.27
CA LEU A 99 1.78 3.61 9.64
C LEU A 99 1.68 5.14 9.68
N ASP A 100 0.95 5.65 10.65
CA ASP A 100 0.86 7.08 10.93
C ASP A 100 2.05 7.50 11.81
N GLY A 101 2.94 8.33 11.27
CA GLY A 101 4.15 8.80 11.95
C GLY A 101 3.87 9.65 13.20
N THR A 102 2.65 10.16 13.36
CA THR A 102 2.26 10.95 14.55
C THR A 102 1.89 10.11 15.75
N THR A 103 1.64 8.80 15.57
CA THR A 103 1.18 7.90 16.63
C THR A 103 2.31 7.32 17.49
N GLY A 104 3.57 7.57 17.14
CA GLY A 104 4.74 7.21 17.95
C GLY A 104 4.78 5.71 18.32
N GLN A 105 4.75 5.40 19.64
CA GLN A 105 4.81 4.02 20.16
C GLN A 105 3.67 3.13 19.65
N ASN A 106 2.49 3.68 19.38
CA ASN A 106 1.37 2.90 18.84
C ASN A 106 1.65 2.40 17.43
N ALA A 107 2.39 3.15 16.62
CA ALA A 107 2.82 2.68 15.30
C ALA A 107 3.73 1.45 15.40
N LEU A 108 4.64 1.42 16.38
CA LEU A 108 5.52 0.28 16.64
C LEU A 108 4.73 -0.95 17.07
N VAL A 109 3.77 -0.79 17.99
CA VAL A 109 2.91 -1.90 18.43
C VAL A 109 2.13 -2.49 17.26
N GLN A 110 1.47 -1.64 16.47
CA GLN A 110 0.75 -2.08 15.27
C GLN A 110 1.66 -2.83 14.29
N ALA A 111 2.85 -2.31 14.04
CA ALA A 111 3.77 -2.94 13.11
C ALA A 111 4.27 -4.31 13.59
N ARG A 112 4.47 -4.50 14.89
CA ARG A 112 4.79 -5.82 15.46
C ARG A 112 3.65 -6.81 15.28
N GLU A 113 2.43 -6.43 15.66
CA GLU A 113 1.25 -7.29 15.53
C GLU A 113 1.01 -7.72 14.08
N PHE A 114 1.16 -6.78 13.13
CA PHE A 114 1.08 -7.12 11.71
C PHE A 114 2.25 -7.97 11.23
N GLY A 115 3.47 -7.75 11.74
CA GLY A 115 4.65 -8.54 11.42
C GLY A 115 4.54 -10.01 11.83
N GLU A 116 3.77 -10.32 12.88
CA GLU A 116 3.52 -11.70 13.32
C GLU A 116 2.59 -12.47 12.37
N VAL A 117 1.74 -11.78 11.62
CA VAL A 117 0.73 -12.39 10.72
C VAL A 117 1.02 -12.21 9.23
N ALA A 118 1.95 -11.33 8.88
CA ALA A 118 2.32 -11.03 7.50
C ALA A 118 3.83 -10.85 7.38
N ASP A 119 4.43 -11.44 6.35
CA ASP A 119 5.84 -11.23 6.00
C ASP A 119 6.00 -9.81 5.44
N LEU A 120 6.19 -8.83 6.33
CA LEU A 120 6.38 -7.43 5.94
C LEU A 120 7.69 -7.24 5.21
N THR A 121 7.66 -6.62 4.04
CA THR A 121 8.84 -6.30 3.23
C THR A 121 9.18 -4.81 3.22
N GLY A 122 8.27 -3.97 3.69
CA GLY A 122 8.49 -2.54 3.74
C GLY A 122 7.42 -1.78 4.53
N ILE A 123 7.74 -0.55 4.83
CA ILE A 123 6.92 0.36 5.61
C ILE A 123 6.69 1.65 4.82
N ILE A 124 5.47 2.15 4.86
CA ILE A 124 5.10 3.49 4.42
C ILE A 124 4.75 4.29 5.66
N LEU A 125 5.49 5.36 5.94
CA LEU A 125 5.18 6.29 7.03
C LEU A 125 4.42 7.49 6.47
N THR A 126 3.26 7.79 7.05
CA THR A 126 2.45 8.95 6.66
C THR A 126 2.52 10.05 7.70
N LYS A 127 2.07 11.27 7.32
CA LYS A 127 2.05 12.46 8.19
C LYS A 127 3.44 12.86 8.72
N MET A 128 4.43 12.74 7.85
CA MET A 128 5.83 13.05 8.15
C MET A 128 6.20 14.53 7.89
N ASP A 129 5.22 15.41 7.77
CA ASP A 129 5.36 16.85 7.58
C ASP A 129 5.74 17.62 8.86
N GLY A 130 5.73 16.95 10.03
CA GLY A 130 6.16 17.51 11.32
C GLY A 130 7.68 17.47 11.56
N THR A 131 8.12 18.10 12.65
CA THR A 131 9.54 18.34 12.98
C THR A 131 10.32 17.10 13.49
N ALA A 132 9.68 15.95 13.75
CA ALA A 132 10.31 14.76 14.31
C ALA A 132 10.55 13.64 13.29
N LYS A 133 10.69 13.99 12.02
CA LYS A 133 10.63 13.08 10.86
C LYS A 133 11.64 11.92 10.88
N GLY A 134 12.89 12.17 11.23
CA GLY A 134 13.94 11.14 11.16
C GLY A 134 13.89 10.13 12.31
N GLY A 135 13.59 10.59 13.53
CA GLY A 135 13.68 9.76 14.73
C GLY A 135 12.72 8.58 14.75
N ILE A 136 11.46 8.79 14.35
CA ILE A 136 10.46 7.71 14.32
C ILE A 136 10.76 6.68 13.22
N ALA A 137 11.22 7.13 12.05
CA ALA A 137 11.59 6.24 10.95
C ALA A 137 12.75 5.32 11.34
N VAL A 138 13.80 5.89 11.95
CA VAL A 138 14.97 5.14 12.44
C VAL A 138 14.57 4.17 13.55
N ALA A 139 13.74 4.60 14.51
CA ALA A 139 13.27 3.74 15.59
C ALA A 139 12.47 2.54 15.07
N ILE A 140 11.53 2.76 14.16
CA ILE A 140 10.72 1.71 13.55
C ILE A 140 11.61 0.73 12.76
N GLN A 141 12.51 1.24 11.93
CA GLN A 141 13.40 0.42 11.12
C GLN A 141 14.35 -0.42 11.97
N SER A 142 14.90 0.16 13.05
CA SER A 142 15.78 -0.53 13.99
C SER A 142 15.09 -1.66 14.74
N GLU A 143 13.86 -1.43 15.15
CA GLU A 143 13.10 -2.38 15.97
C GLU A 143 12.49 -3.52 15.15
N LEU A 144 11.92 -3.21 13.98
CA LEU A 144 11.23 -4.19 13.15
C LEU A 144 12.15 -4.89 12.15
N LYS A 145 13.34 -4.35 11.90
CA LYS A 145 14.27 -4.80 10.84
C LYS A 145 13.63 -4.83 9.44
N VAL A 146 12.61 -4.00 9.23
CA VAL A 146 11.90 -3.83 7.97
C VAL A 146 12.17 -2.43 7.45
N PRO A 147 12.56 -2.25 6.18
CA PRO A 147 12.94 -0.94 5.66
C PRO A 147 11.73 -0.01 5.50
N VAL A 148 11.91 1.25 5.86
CA VAL A 148 10.98 2.30 5.43
C VAL A 148 11.25 2.58 3.95
N LYS A 149 10.24 2.41 3.10
CA LYS A 149 10.37 2.59 1.65
C LYS A 149 9.85 3.93 1.18
N TYR A 150 8.77 4.40 1.81
CA TYR A 150 8.14 5.66 1.44
C TYR A 150 7.74 6.46 2.67
N ILE A 151 7.76 7.78 2.52
CA ILE A 151 7.25 8.74 3.49
C ILE A 151 6.20 9.64 2.84
N GLY A 152 5.12 9.88 3.54
CA GLY A 152 4.08 10.85 3.17
C GLY A 152 4.28 12.16 3.92
N VAL A 153 4.53 13.21 3.19
CA VAL A 153 4.87 14.54 3.73
C VAL A 153 3.80 15.59 3.47
N GLY A 154 2.62 15.19 3.05
CA GLY A 154 1.49 16.08 2.78
C GLY A 154 0.28 15.35 2.21
N GLU A 155 -0.70 16.12 1.71
CA GLU A 155 -2.01 15.63 1.29
C GLU A 155 -2.11 15.35 -0.22
N SER A 156 -1.24 15.93 -1.04
CA SER A 156 -1.30 15.74 -2.49
C SER A 156 -0.71 14.41 -2.95
N ILE A 157 -0.96 14.06 -4.20
CA ILE A 157 -0.51 12.79 -4.77
C ILE A 157 1.02 12.71 -4.86
N GLU A 158 1.67 13.86 -5.06
CA GLU A 158 3.12 14.00 -5.17
C GLU A 158 3.83 13.95 -3.80
N ASP A 159 3.08 14.07 -2.70
CA ASP A 159 3.64 14.12 -1.34
C ASP A 159 4.03 12.74 -0.77
N LEU A 160 3.97 11.68 -1.58
CA LEU A 160 4.57 10.39 -1.25
C LEU A 160 5.98 10.30 -1.87
N GLN A 161 7.00 10.31 -1.01
CA GLN A 161 8.41 10.30 -1.41
C GLN A 161 9.08 8.97 -1.07
N LYS A 162 10.07 8.55 -1.87
CA LYS A 162 10.94 7.43 -1.49
C LYS A 162 11.78 7.86 -0.29
N PHE A 163 11.88 6.99 0.70
CA PHE A 163 12.74 7.23 1.85
C PHE A 163 14.19 6.86 1.50
N ASN A 164 15.10 7.80 1.72
CA ASN A 164 16.54 7.57 1.61
C ASN A 164 17.13 7.75 3.01
N SER A 165 17.77 6.71 3.53
CA SER A 165 18.40 6.74 4.86
C SER A 165 19.65 7.61 4.94
N ASP A 166 20.15 8.08 3.80
CA ASP A 166 21.40 8.84 3.69
C ASP A 166 21.16 10.37 3.62
N GLU A 167 19.90 10.81 3.69
CA GLU A 167 19.47 12.21 3.80
C GLU A 167 18.85 12.48 5.19
#